data_2c627a840cfd5b59ba329ff1e25a575c
#
_entry.id   2c627a840cfd5b59ba329ff1e25a575c
#
_cell.length_a   1.000
_cell.length_b   1.000
_cell.length_c   1.000
_cell.angle_alpha   90.00
_cell.angle_beta   90.00
_cell.angle_gamma   90.00
#
_symmetry.space_group_name_H-M   'P 1'
#
loop_
_entity.id
_entity.type
_entity.pdbx_description
1 polymer ?
#
loop_
_entity_poly.entity_id
_entity_poly.type
_entity_poly.pdbx_seq_one_letter_code
_entity_poly.pdbx_strand_id
1 'polypeptide(L)'
;MSARAVTAVLIPAHIEQPLETLLLSGFRDIQRLADMVIPVDIEQQQVTMWLDAHDRYKSLPMNLRASSLRSYWDPASRQLPALHGDVLLVGDTGSTIAIGDVPTALIHTLVHGGPYEVETQADAGQPWRVLPDVHESYTDAATWAVIQLERHPPVADVRIRETMRPAA
;
A
#
# COMPACT_ATOMS: atom_id res chain seq x y z
N MET A 1 33.24 -4.10 -1.14
CA MET A 1 32.13 -4.50 -0.24
C MET A 1 30.87 -4.60 -1.10
N SER A 2 30.30 -5.79 -1.23
CA SER A 2 29.05 -5.97 -1.97
C SER A 2 27.91 -5.32 -1.16
N ALA A 3 27.22 -4.38 -1.78
CA ALA A 3 26.03 -3.78 -1.14
C ALA A 3 25.02 -4.92 -0.89
N ARG A 4 24.48 -4.99 0.33
CA ARG A 4 23.44 -5.94 0.67
C ARG A 4 22.20 -5.62 -0.17
N ALA A 5 21.68 -6.62 -0.88
CA ALA A 5 20.41 -6.47 -1.58
C ALA A 5 19.27 -6.21 -0.59
N VAL A 6 18.36 -5.32 -0.95
CA VAL A 6 17.20 -4.90 -0.17
C VAL A 6 15.94 -5.42 -0.84
N THR A 7 15.05 -6.00 -0.06
CA THR A 7 13.76 -6.49 -0.55
C THR A 7 12.74 -5.36 -0.60
N ALA A 8 12.19 -5.11 -1.78
CA ALA A 8 11.16 -4.12 -2.07
C ALA A 8 9.89 -4.80 -2.59
N VAL A 9 8.78 -4.07 -2.61
CA VAL A 9 7.53 -4.50 -3.24
C VAL A 9 7.14 -3.50 -4.33
N LEU A 10 6.96 -3.99 -5.56
CA LEU A 10 6.42 -3.21 -6.66
C LEU A 10 4.90 -3.30 -6.63
N ILE A 11 4.25 -2.14 -6.71
CA ILE A 11 2.79 -1.99 -6.80
C ILE A 11 2.50 -1.40 -8.18
N PRO A 12 2.23 -2.22 -9.22
CA PRO A 12 1.94 -1.72 -10.55
C PRO A 12 0.63 -0.93 -10.59
N ALA A 13 0.58 0.11 -11.43
CA ALA A 13 -0.65 0.88 -11.65
C ALA A 13 -1.71 0.06 -12.41
N HIS A 14 -1.29 -0.82 -13.30
CA HIS A 14 -2.18 -1.72 -14.02
C HIS A 14 -2.67 -2.84 -13.10
N ILE A 15 -3.97 -2.91 -12.88
CA ILE A 15 -4.60 -3.84 -11.92
C ILE A 15 -4.39 -5.31 -12.30
N GLU A 16 -4.24 -5.61 -13.59
CA GLU A 16 -3.98 -6.96 -14.09
C GLU A 16 -2.57 -7.49 -13.75
N GLN A 17 -1.64 -6.60 -13.40
CA GLN A 17 -0.31 -6.98 -13.00
C GLN A 17 -0.27 -7.24 -11.49
N PRO A 18 0.22 -8.41 -11.03
CA PRO A 18 0.31 -8.69 -9.60
C PRO A 18 1.33 -7.79 -8.91
N LEU A 19 1.18 -7.63 -7.59
CA LEU A 19 2.27 -7.12 -6.77
C LEU A 19 3.41 -8.15 -6.75
N GLU A 20 4.63 -7.67 -6.79
CA GLU A 20 5.81 -8.55 -6.81
C GLU A 20 6.93 -8.01 -5.93
N THR A 21 7.73 -8.93 -5.40
CA THR A 21 8.94 -8.59 -4.65
C THR A 21 10.10 -8.39 -5.60
N LEU A 22 10.89 -7.35 -5.35
CA LEU A 22 12.11 -7.04 -6.09
C LEU A 22 13.30 -7.02 -5.14
N LEU A 23 14.47 -7.37 -5.65
CA LEU A 23 15.75 -7.21 -4.96
C LEU A 23 16.48 -6.00 -5.55
N LEU A 24 16.72 -5.00 -4.74
CA LEU A 24 17.40 -3.77 -5.10
C LEU A 24 18.83 -3.78 -4.55
N SER A 25 19.80 -3.36 -5.36
CA SER A 25 21.19 -3.23 -4.93
C SER A 25 21.46 -1.92 -4.20
N GLY A 26 20.51 -0.99 -4.20
CA GLY A 26 20.58 0.29 -3.52
C GLY A 26 19.69 1.36 -4.16
N PHE A 27 19.80 2.59 -3.67
CA PHE A 27 18.95 3.70 -4.10
C PHE A 27 19.03 4.00 -5.61
N ARG A 28 20.14 3.67 -6.26
CA ARG A 28 20.28 3.83 -7.73
C ARG A 28 19.27 3.01 -8.52
N ASP A 29 18.81 1.89 -8.00
CA ASP A 29 17.82 1.07 -8.68
C ASP A 29 16.44 1.74 -8.64
N ILE A 30 16.13 2.47 -7.57
CA ILE A 30 14.92 3.32 -7.50
C ILE A 30 15.01 4.44 -8.55
N GLN A 31 16.15 5.10 -8.68
CA GLN A 31 16.35 6.18 -9.66
C GLN A 31 16.25 5.73 -11.12
N ARG A 32 16.34 4.42 -11.40
CA ARG A 32 16.14 3.86 -12.74
C ARG A 32 14.68 3.69 -13.11
N LEU A 33 13.76 3.73 -12.13
CA LEU A 33 12.32 3.59 -12.38
C LEU A 33 11.72 4.84 -13.02
N ALA A 34 12.32 6.01 -12.77
CA ALA A 34 11.86 7.28 -13.30
C ALA A 34 13.01 8.31 -13.33
N ASP A 35 12.88 9.33 -14.18
CA ASP A 35 13.86 10.41 -14.27
C ASP A 35 14.02 11.18 -12.96
N MET A 36 12.93 11.32 -12.23
CA MET A 36 12.89 11.89 -10.89
C MET A 36 11.91 11.10 -10.04
N VAL A 37 12.33 10.69 -8.86
CA VAL A 37 11.50 9.98 -7.89
C VAL A 37 11.28 10.82 -6.64
N ILE A 38 10.10 10.72 -6.07
CA ILE A 38 9.75 11.35 -4.79
C ILE A 38 9.31 10.30 -3.77
N PRO A 39 9.70 10.47 -2.49
CA PRO A 39 9.26 9.62 -1.41
C PRO A 39 7.92 10.07 -0.83
N VAL A 40 7.14 9.11 -0.38
CA VAL A 40 5.98 9.29 0.50
C VAL A 40 6.15 8.34 1.67
N ASP A 41 6.46 8.87 2.84
CA ASP A 41 6.71 8.07 4.04
C ASP A 41 5.39 7.62 4.67
N ILE A 42 5.32 6.36 5.06
CA ILE A 42 4.19 5.75 5.77
C ILE A 42 4.70 5.25 7.11
N GLU A 43 4.75 6.14 8.09
CA GLU A 43 5.34 5.88 9.40
C GLU A 43 4.73 4.67 10.11
N GLN A 44 3.40 4.50 10.02
CA GLN A 44 2.66 3.42 10.68
C GLN A 44 3.08 2.03 10.19
N GLN A 45 3.63 1.94 8.97
CA GLN A 45 4.09 0.70 8.35
C GLN A 45 5.61 0.59 8.27
N GLN A 46 6.32 1.64 8.69
CA GLN A 46 7.79 1.73 8.60
C GLN A 46 8.30 1.52 7.16
N VAL A 47 7.61 2.10 6.20
CA VAL A 47 7.94 2.02 4.78
C VAL A 47 7.83 3.37 4.10
N THR A 48 8.54 3.49 2.97
CA THR A 48 8.46 4.62 2.05
C THR A 48 7.97 4.14 0.69
N MET A 49 6.98 4.83 0.14
CA MET A 49 6.52 4.67 -1.23
C MET A 49 7.31 5.61 -2.14
N TRP A 50 7.99 5.05 -3.14
CA TRP A 50 8.69 5.82 -4.17
C TRP A 50 7.89 5.83 -5.46
N LEU A 51 7.71 7.01 -6.05
CA LEU A 51 6.91 7.23 -7.25
C LEU A 51 7.59 8.24 -8.19
N ASP A 52 7.17 8.25 -9.47
CA ASP A 52 7.65 9.22 -10.45
C ASP A 52 7.12 10.63 -10.10
N ALA A 53 8.01 11.58 -9.92
CA ALA A 53 7.67 12.97 -9.65
C ALA A 53 6.96 13.67 -10.82
N HIS A 54 7.08 13.12 -12.02
CA HIS A 54 6.49 13.67 -13.24
C HIS A 54 5.22 12.92 -13.69
N ASP A 55 4.59 12.18 -12.79
CA ASP A 55 3.42 11.35 -13.05
C ASP A 55 2.31 12.08 -13.81
N ARG A 56 2.03 13.33 -13.41
CA ARG A 56 0.99 14.17 -14.01
C ARG A 56 1.37 14.64 -15.42
N TYR A 57 2.64 14.94 -15.66
CA TYR A 57 3.10 15.40 -16.97
C TYR A 57 3.21 14.25 -17.98
N LYS A 58 3.48 13.04 -17.48
CA LYS A 58 3.56 11.83 -18.30
C LYS A 58 2.21 11.17 -18.53
N SER A 59 1.13 11.70 -17.95
CA SER A 59 -0.21 11.11 -18.02
C SER A 59 -0.22 9.62 -17.59
N LEU A 60 0.51 9.29 -16.56
CA LEU A 60 0.57 7.93 -16.04
C LEU A 60 -0.80 7.51 -15.49
N PRO A 61 -1.19 6.24 -15.62
CA PRO A 61 -2.45 5.75 -15.10
C PRO A 61 -2.52 5.88 -13.58
N MET A 62 -3.72 6.13 -13.05
CA MET A 62 -3.94 6.16 -11.61
C MET A 62 -3.64 4.79 -11.00
N ASN A 63 -2.87 4.79 -9.90
CA ASN A 63 -2.57 3.58 -9.13
C ASN A 63 -3.56 3.48 -7.96
N LEU A 64 -4.70 2.85 -8.20
CA LEU A 64 -5.75 2.70 -7.19
C LEU A 64 -5.24 1.93 -5.96
N ARG A 65 -4.47 0.85 -6.18
CA ARG A 65 -3.95 -0.01 -5.10
C ARG A 65 -3.01 0.77 -4.17
N ALA A 66 -2.03 1.48 -4.71
CA ALA A 66 -1.10 2.28 -3.92
C ALA A 66 -1.82 3.46 -3.22
N SER A 67 -2.78 4.10 -3.90
CA SER A 67 -3.58 5.19 -3.33
C SER A 67 -4.42 4.70 -2.16
N SER A 68 -5.07 3.54 -2.29
CA SER A 68 -5.88 2.94 -1.23
C SER A 68 -5.04 2.52 -0.04
N LEU A 69 -3.88 1.89 -0.27
CA LEU A 69 -2.94 1.54 0.80
C LEU A 69 -2.48 2.78 1.57
N ARG A 70 -2.05 3.83 0.87
CA ARG A 70 -1.67 5.10 1.50
C ARG A 70 -2.81 5.66 2.35
N SER A 71 -4.01 5.76 1.79
CA SER A 71 -5.18 6.34 2.49
C SER A 71 -5.65 5.50 3.67
N TYR A 72 -5.47 4.18 3.62
CA TYR A 72 -5.79 3.28 4.71
C TYR A 72 -4.74 3.33 5.82
N TRP A 73 -3.46 3.33 5.47
CA TRP A 73 -2.36 3.34 6.44
C TRP A 73 -2.11 4.71 7.06
N ASP A 74 -2.30 5.79 6.28
CA ASP A 74 -2.13 7.17 6.73
C ASP A 74 -3.43 7.96 6.54
N PRO A 75 -4.26 8.08 7.59
CA PRO A 75 -5.52 8.83 7.55
C PRO A 75 -5.37 10.29 7.10
N ALA A 76 -4.24 10.94 7.40
CA ALA A 76 -3.97 12.32 7.01
C ALA A 76 -3.84 12.47 5.49
N SER A 77 -3.46 11.42 4.80
CA SER A 77 -3.29 11.43 3.35
C SER A 77 -4.58 11.28 2.54
N ARG A 78 -5.72 10.99 3.16
CA ARG A 78 -7.01 10.77 2.46
C ARG A 78 -7.48 11.93 1.62
N GLN A 79 -7.11 13.16 1.98
CA GLN A 79 -7.44 14.37 1.22
C GLN A 79 -6.42 14.70 0.12
N LEU A 80 -5.35 13.93 0.00
CA LEU A 80 -4.34 14.13 -1.02
C LEU A 80 -4.76 13.52 -2.36
N PRO A 81 -4.29 14.06 -3.49
CA PRO A 81 -4.55 13.49 -4.81
C PRO A 81 -4.11 12.03 -4.91
N ALA A 82 -4.77 11.27 -5.77
CA ALA A 82 -4.39 9.88 -6.06
C ALA A 82 -2.95 9.80 -6.59
N LEU A 83 -2.30 8.67 -6.32
CA LEU A 83 -0.99 8.33 -6.88
C LEU A 83 -1.15 7.82 -8.31
N HIS A 84 -0.17 8.10 -9.17
CA HIS A 84 -0.16 7.67 -10.58
C HIS A 84 1.14 6.94 -10.89
N GLY A 85 1.08 6.03 -11.84
CA GLY A 85 2.19 5.18 -12.23
C GLY A 85 2.49 4.08 -11.22
N ASP A 86 3.53 3.33 -11.50
CA ASP A 86 4.00 2.27 -10.61
C ASP A 86 4.61 2.87 -9.35
N VAL A 87 4.38 2.22 -8.21
CA VAL A 87 4.90 2.62 -6.91
C VAL A 87 5.80 1.53 -6.37
N LEU A 88 6.99 1.92 -5.92
CA LEU A 88 7.93 1.02 -5.26
C LEU A 88 7.90 1.25 -3.75
N LEU A 89 7.62 0.20 -3.00
CA LEU A 89 7.61 0.20 -1.55
C LEU A 89 8.95 -0.34 -1.03
N VAL A 90 9.61 0.40 -0.15
CA VAL A 90 10.84 -0.02 0.55
C VAL A 90 10.71 0.22 2.03
N GLY A 91 11.53 -0.44 2.84
CA GLY A 91 11.59 -0.17 4.28
C GLY A 91 12.16 1.23 4.56
N ASP A 92 11.52 1.93 5.50
CA ASP A 92 12.01 3.22 5.98
C ASP A 92 13.27 3.03 6.84
N THR A 93 14.27 3.85 6.59
CA THR A 93 15.51 3.87 7.37
C THR A 93 15.73 5.20 8.10
N GLY A 94 14.75 6.12 7.99
CA GLY A 94 14.91 7.50 8.45
C GLY A 94 15.89 8.32 7.61
N SER A 95 16.26 7.85 6.44
CA SER A 95 17.21 8.50 5.53
C SER A 95 16.61 8.64 4.13
N THR A 96 16.86 9.80 3.49
CA THR A 96 16.38 10.08 2.12
C THR A 96 17.19 9.40 1.03
N ILE A 97 18.31 8.77 1.37
CA ILE A 97 19.23 8.14 0.40
C ILE A 97 19.54 6.67 0.73
N ALA A 98 19.16 6.21 1.89
CA ALA A 98 19.25 4.81 2.30
C ALA A 98 17.88 4.14 2.19
N ILE A 99 17.88 2.89 1.77
CA ILE A 99 16.68 2.06 1.69
C ILE A 99 16.83 0.82 2.56
N GLY A 100 15.75 0.39 3.17
CA GLY A 100 15.67 -0.82 3.99
C GLY A 100 14.79 -1.89 3.36
N ASP A 101 14.87 -3.09 3.91
CA ASP A 101 13.95 -4.16 3.55
C ASP A 101 12.52 -3.81 3.97
N VAL A 102 11.55 -4.06 3.09
CA VAL A 102 10.14 -4.05 3.52
C VAL A 102 9.96 -5.11 4.62
N PRO A 103 9.26 -4.81 5.73
CA PRO A 103 9.01 -5.79 6.77
C PRO A 103 8.42 -7.09 6.22
N THR A 104 8.97 -8.23 6.61
CA THR A 104 8.55 -9.55 6.09
C THR A 104 7.06 -9.82 6.29
N ALA A 105 6.50 -9.39 7.42
CA ALA A 105 5.06 -9.51 7.68
C ALA A 105 4.23 -8.72 6.67
N LEU A 106 4.71 -7.54 6.25
CA LEU A 106 4.03 -6.72 5.26
C LEU A 106 4.15 -7.31 3.86
N ILE A 107 5.30 -7.89 3.50
CA ILE A 107 5.46 -8.65 2.24
C ILE A 107 4.46 -9.80 2.20
N HIS A 108 4.35 -10.58 3.30
CA HIS A 108 3.37 -11.66 3.37
C HIS A 108 1.96 -11.13 3.13
N THR A 109 1.56 -10.08 3.85
CA THR A 109 0.24 -9.46 3.72
C THR A 109 -0.05 -8.97 2.30
N LEU A 110 0.90 -8.30 1.64
CA LEU A 110 0.68 -7.68 0.34
C LEU A 110 0.76 -8.66 -0.83
N VAL A 111 1.65 -9.66 -0.76
CA VAL A 111 2.05 -10.48 -1.91
C VAL A 111 1.59 -11.93 -1.77
N HIS A 112 1.59 -12.49 -0.57
CA HIS A 112 1.41 -13.92 -0.35
C HIS A 112 0.19 -14.28 0.50
N GLY A 113 -0.35 -13.32 1.27
CA GLY A 113 -1.48 -13.57 2.16
C GLY A 113 -2.83 -13.50 1.46
N GLY A 114 -3.86 -13.78 2.21
CA GLY A 114 -5.25 -13.74 1.80
C GLY A 114 -5.92 -15.11 1.92
N PRO A 115 -7.24 -15.16 1.81
CA PRO A 115 -8.17 -14.04 1.58
C PRO A 115 -8.34 -13.12 2.80
N TYR A 116 -8.92 -11.95 2.58
CA TYR A 116 -9.10 -10.91 3.60
C TYR A 116 -10.56 -10.52 3.77
N GLU A 117 -10.94 -10.21 5.01
CA GLU A 117 -12.22 -9.61 5.35
C GLU A 117 -12.03 -8.22 5.96
N VAL A 118 -13.03 -7.36 5.77
CA VAL A 118 -13.07 -6.01 6.33
C VAL A 118 -14.05 -6.00 7.49
N GLU A 119 -13.63 -5.48 8.62
CA GLU A 119 -14.46 -5.28 9.80
C GLU A 119 -14.62 -3.79 10.07
N THR A 120 -15.83 -3.39 10.46
CA THR A 120 -16.16 -2.00 10.79
C THR A 120 -16.64 -1.89 12.22
N GLN A 121 -16.37 -0.74 12.84
CA GLN A 121 -16.89 -0.35 14.14
C GLN A 121 -17.68 0.94 13.96
N ALA A 122 -18.98 0.92 14.24
CA ALA A 122 -19.85 2.07 14.03
C ALA A 122 -19.48 3.26 14.92
N ASP A 123 -19.25 2.98 16.21
CA ASP A 123 -18.81 3.94 17.21
C ASP A 123 -17.70 3.33 18.07
N ALA A 124 -16.84 4.17 18.65
CA ALA A 124 -15.79 3.74 19.55
C ALA A 124 -16.35 2.90 20.71
N GLY A 125 -15.80 1.69 20.91
CA GLY A 125 -16.22 0.76 21.94
C GLY A 125 -17.41 -0.15 21.58
N GLN A 126 -18.03 0.03 20.41
CA GLN A 126 -19.03 -0.91 19.89
C GLN A 126 -18.35 -2.18 19.34
N PRO A 127 -19.09 -3.31 19.26
CA PRO A 127 -18.56 -4.53 18.65
C PRO A 127 -18.16 -4.33 17.20
N TRP A 128 -17.08 -5.01 16.80
CA TRP A 128 -16.66 -5.09 15.40
C TRP A 128 -17.69 -5.92 14.59
N ARG A 129 -18.03 -5.41 13.43
CA ARG A 129 -18.93 -6.07 12.49
C ARG A 129 -18.17 -6.47 11.24
N VAL A 130 -18.13 -7.75 10.97
CA VAL A 130 -17.57 -8.30 9.73
C VAL A 130 -18.46 -7.95 8.55
N LEU A 131 -17.91 -7.38 7.50
CA LEU A 131 -18.63 -7.17 6.25
C LEU A 131 -18.80 -8.50 5.49
N PRO A 132 -19.84 -8.62 4.66
CA PRO A 132 -20.15 -9.90 4.00
C PRO A 132 -19.09 -10.31 2.97
N ASP A 133 -18.45 -9.33 2.31
CA ASP A 133 -17.52 -9.58 1.22
C ASP A 133 -16.16 -10.05 1.75
N VAL A 134 -15.58 -11.00 1.02
CA VAL A 134 -14.20 -11.49 1.22
C VAL A 134 -13.38 -11.14 -0.01
N HIS A 135 -12.21 -10.57 0.21
CA HIS A 135 -11.33 -10.05 -0.83
C HIS A 135 -10.15 -10.99 -1.04
N GLU A 136 -9.79 -11.24 -2.29
CA GLU A 136 -8.65 -12.11 -2.62
C GLU A 136 -7.30 -11.50 -2.25
N SER A 137 -7.21 -10.16 -2.27
CA SER A 137 -5.98 -9.43 -1.96
C SER A 137 -6.16 -8.41 -0.85
N TYR A 138 -5.06 -8.09 -0.17
CA TYR A 138 -5.05 -7.03 0.84
C TYR A 138 -5.31 -5.65 0.22
N THR A 139 -4.87 -5.40 -1.02
CA THR A 139 -5.10 -4.12 -1.70
C THR A 139 -6.58 -3.90 -2.03
N ASP A 140 -7.31 -4.96 -2.40
CA ASP A 140 -8.76 -4.88 -2.61
C ASP A 140 -9.49 -4.62 -1.30
N ALA A 141 -9.10 -5.33 -0.23
CA ALA A 141 -9.63 -5.09 1.11
C ALA A 141 -9.33 -3.66 1.59
N ALA A 142 -8.13 -3.13 1.31
CA ALA A 142 -7.77 -1.74 1.65
C ALA A 142 -8.62 -0.72 0.89
N THR A 143 -8.87 -0.95 -0.40
CA THR A 143 -9.77 -0.12 -1.19
C THR A 143 -11.17 -0.10 -0.58
N TRP A 144 -11.69 -1.26 -0.22
CA TRP A 144 -13.01 -1.38 0.41
C TRP A 144 -13.06 -0.72 1.80
N ALA A 145 -11.98 -0.87 2.58
CA ALA A 145 -11.85 -0.23 3.89
C ALA A 145 -11.89 1.31 3.78
N VAL A 146 -11.19 1.90 2.81
CA VAL A 146 -11.22 3.35 2.56
C VAL A 146 -12.64 3.80 2.18
N ILE A 147 -13.34 3.05 1.32
CA ILE A 147 -14.74 3.34 0.96
C ILE A 147 -15.63 3.38 2.21
N GLN A 148 -15.45 2.45 3.16
CA GLN A 148 -16.23 2.46 4.40
C GLN A 148 -15.94 3.68 5.27
N LEU A 149 -14.68 4.12 5.32
CA LEU A 149 -14.27 5.30 6.09
C LEU A 149 -14.78 6.63 5.49
N GLU A 150 -15.00 6.67 4.19
CA GLU A 150 -15.44 7.87 3.46
C GLU A 150 -16.96 7.96 3.26
N ARG A 151 -17.71 6.89 3.52
CA ARG A 151 -19.18 6.89 3.36
C ARG A 151 -19.88 7.66 4.46
N HIS A 152 -21.15 8.03 4.22
CA HIS A 152 -22.03 8.68 5.21
C HIS A 152 -23.18 7.78 5.64
N PRO A 153 -23.43 7.64 6.97
CA PRO A 153 -22.59 8.12 8.07
C PRO A 153 -21.24 7.38 8.10
N PRO A 154 -20.15 8.04 8.48
CA PRO A 154 -18.86 7.39 8.57
C PRO A 154 -18.87 6.35 9.70
N VAL A 155 -18.08 5.30 9.56
CA VAL A 155 -17.77 4.39 10.65
C VAL A 155 -16.66 4.98 11.51
N ALA A 156 -16.61 4.62 12.81
CA ALA A 156 -15.57 5.12 13.70
C ALA A 156 -14.20 4.53 13.39
N ASP A 157 -14.17 3.25 12.99
CA ASP A 157 -12.94 2.56 12.66
C ASP A 157 -13.17 1.40 11.68
N VAL A 158 -12.11 1.02 10.95
CA VAL A 158 -12.10 -0.09 9.99
C VAL A 158 -10.79 -0.85 10.14
N ARG A 159 -10.86 -2.16 10.11
CA ARG A 159 -9.67 -3.01 10.08
C ARG A 159 -9.80 -4.15 9.06
N ILE A 160 -8.66 -4.60 8.56
CA ILE A 160 -8.53 -5.71 7.62
C ILE A 160 -7.93 -6.89 8.36
N ARG A 161 -8.51 -8.06 8.16
CA ARG A 161 -8.04 -9.31 8.75
C ARG A 161 -7.94 -10.40 7.70
N GLU A 162 -6.88 -11.19 7.77
CA GLU A 162 -6.79 -12.42 7.01
C GLU A 162 -7.85 -13.42 7.53
N THR A 163 -8.52 -14.12 6.62
CA THR A 163 -9.60 -15.04 6.97
C THR A 163 -9.40 -16.39 6.28
N MET A 164 -10.00 -17.44 6.85
CA MET A 164 -10.03 -18.76 6.22
C MET A 164 -11.28 -18.94 5.32
N ARG A 165 -12.17 -17.96 5.26
CA ARG A 165 -13.32 -18.02 4.36
C ARG A 165 -12.84 -17.83 2.91
N PRO A 166 -13.34 -18.63 1.96
CA PRO A 166 -13.03 -18.41 0.55
C PRO A 166 -13.59 -17.06 0.07
N ALA A 167 -12.89 -16.43 -0.86
CA ALA A 167 -13.45 -15.31 -1.62
C ALA A 167 -14.62 -15.82 -2.47
N ALA A 168 -15.62 -14.98 -2.66
CA ALA A 168 -16.83 -15.33 -3.43
C ALA A 168 -16.59 -15.30 -4.93
#